data_e309e079f8994db1166ca45472aca2fd
#
_entry.id   e309e079f8994db1166ca45472aca2fd
#
_cell.length_a   1.000
_cell.length_b   1.000
_cell.length_c   1.000
_cell.angle_alpha   90.00
_cell.angle_beta   90.00
_cell.angle_gamma   90.00
#
_symmetry.space_group_name_H-M   'P 1'
#
loop_
_entity.id
_entity.type
_entity.pdbx_description
1 polymer ?
#
loop_
_entity_poly.entity_id
_entity_poly.type
_entity_poly.pdbx_seq_one_letter_code
_entity_poly.pdbx_strand_id
1 'polypeptide(L)'
;EKTFNTIWRVRQPRRGVSSFLLYWAILSLGPLLLGGGFAISTYITSLSLISGPDALLGMQALLKFMPLLFSVAAFTLLYATVPNARVPLRHALLGGLFAAILFEVAKMLFGLYVRLFPGYQLIYGAFATVPLFLLWIYLSWLIVLLGAELVYGLSQPRHWRREPIPKGLILLVVLRLLLKRQQKGEVLHYGDMQRAGWRLPEDEWSQVMDFLEREHLACKASGGGWVLCRDLHAFSLHQLLECSPWPLPSLSQLPAQLDEPWYPALRTGLEKLHEEQLALFGESLAHWLH
;
A
#
# COMPACT_ATOMS: atom_id res chain seq x y z
N GLU A 1 1.16 6.67 12.73
CA GLU A 1 1.04 5.23 12.46
C GLU A 1 -0.33 4.88 11.89
N LYS A 2 -1.42 5.32 12.53
CA LYS A 2 -2.79 5.02 12.09
C LYS A 2 -2.99 5.36 10.60
N THR A 3 -2.62 6.55 10.18
CA THR A 3 -2.72 7.01 8.79
C THR A 3 -1.86 6.16 7.83
N PHE A 4 -0.63 5.83 8.24
CA PHE A 4 0.25 4.96 7.47
C PHE A 4 -0.34 3.55 7.34
N ASN A 5 -0.82 2.97 8.44
CA ASN A 5 -1.48 1.67 8.41
C ASN A 5 -2.74 1.68 7.53
N THR A 6 -3.46 2.81 7.45
CA THR A 6 -4.59 2.98 6.51
C THR A 6 -4.12 2.98 5.06
N ILE A 7 -3.05 3.72 4.72
CA ILE A 7 -2.44 3.73 3.37
C ILE A 7 -2.00 2.32 2.97
N TRP A 8 -1.31 1.60 3.87
CA TRP A 8 -0.86 0.22 3.63
C TRP A 8 -1.94 -0.84 3.83
N ARG A 9 -3.19 -0.44 4.16
CA ARG A 9 -4.35 -1.32 4.40
C ARG A 9 -4.08 -2.41 5.45
N VAL A 10 -3.27 -2.09 6.46
CA VAL A 10 -2.91 -3.01 7.55
C VAL A 10 -4.08 -3.16 8.51
N ARG A 11 -4.60 -4.38 8.65
CA ARG A 11 -5.76 -4.67 9.53
C ARG A 11 -5.38 -4.83 11.01
N GLN A 12 -4.16 -5.24 11.30
CA GLN A 12 -3.69 -5.44 12.67
C GLN A 12 -2.58 -4.44 13.02
N PRO A 13 -2.87 -3.43 13.86
CA PRO A 13 -1.82 -2.53 14.34
C PRO A 13 -0.83 -3.28 15.22
N ARG A 14 0.41 -2.83 15.26
CA ARG A 14 1.41 -3.36 16.21
C ARG A 14 0.91 -3.17 17.64
N ARG A 15 1.10 -4.19 18.48
CA ARG A 15 0.76 -4.15 19.91
C ARG A 15 1.99 -4.49 20.74
N GLY A 16 2.11 -3.85 21.92
CA GLY A 16 3.12 -4.17 22.91
C GLY A 16 4.45 -3.41 22.78
N VAL A 17 5.52 -4.01 23.29
CA VAL A 17 6.85 -3.40 23.45
C VAL A 17 7.47 -2.96 22.11
N SER A 18 7.19 -3.66 21.02
CA SER A 18 7.75 -3.33 19.70
C SER A 18 7.26 -1.98 19.18
N SER A 19 5.99 -1.60 19.46
CA SER A 19 5.46 -0.27 19.13
C SER A 19 6.16 0.81 19.94
N PHE A 20 6.34 0.57 21.24
CA PHE A 20 6.99 1.53 22.13
C PHE A 20 8.44 1.79 21.70
N LEU A 21 9.22 0.74 21.43
CA LEU A 21 10.61 0.87 20.96
C LEU A 21 10.70 1.63 19.62
N LEU A 22 9.78 1.38 18.70
CA LEU A 22 9.74 2.09 17.42
C LEU A 22 9.49 3.59 17.61
N TYR A 23 8.49 3.94 18.43
CA TYR A 23 8.18 5.35 18.71
C TYR A 23 9.35 6.04 19.41
N TRP A 24 9.97 5.35 20.36
CA TRP A 24 11.13 5.88 21.08
C TRP A 24 12.31 6.10 20.12
N ALA A 25 12.57 5.16 19.22
CA ALA A 25 13.61 5.29 18.20
C ALA A 25 13.35 6.47 17.25
N ILE A 26 12.12 6.64 16.75
CA ILE A 26 11.76 7.75 15.86
C ILE A 26 11.85 9.08 16.59
N LEU A 27 11.36 9.14 17.84
CA LEU A 27 11.38 10.36 18.65
C LEU A 27 12.81 10.80 19.02
N SER A 28 13.74 9.84 19.19
CA SER A 28 15.14 10.09 19.49
C SER A 28 15.96 10.38 18.23
N LEU A 29 15.78 9.58 17.17
CA LEU A 29 16.55 9.69 15.94
C LEU A 29 16.12 10.89 15.07
N GLY A 30 14.84 11.26 15.12
CA GLY A 30 14.30 12.41 14.38
C GLY A 30 15.01 13.73 14.73
N PRO A 31 14.99 14.17 15.99
CA PRO A 31 15.71 15.37 16.42
C PRO A 31 17.22 15.29 16.20
N LEU A 32 17.84 14.10 16.37
CA LEU A 32 19.27 13.89 16.12
C LEU A 32 19.64 14.10 14.65
N LEU A 33 18.85 13.55 13.71
CA LEU A 33 19.06 13.74 12.28
C LEU A 33 18.83 15.19 11.85
N LEU A 34 17.76 15.82 12.34
CA LEU A 34 17.47 17.23 12.04
C LEU A 34 18.49 18.17 12.68
N GLY A 35 18.82 17.94 13.95
CA GLY A 35 19.84 18.73 14.68
C GLY A 35 21.23 18.57 14.10
N GLY A 36 21.61 17.34 13.72
CA GLY A 36 22.87 17.05 13.04
C GLY A 36 22.97 17.76 11.69
N GLY A 37 21.89 17.71 10.88
CA GLY A 37 21.82 18.44 9.62
C GLY A 37 21.95 19.96 9.79
N PHE A 38 21.29 20.51 10.82
CA PHE A 38 21.40 21.94 11.16
C PHE A 38 22.80 22.32 11.66
N ALA A 39 23.40 21.53 12.56
CA ALA A 39 24.74 21.75 13.07
C ALA A 39 25.79 21.75 11.97
N ILE A 40 25.71 20.79 11.03
CA ILE A 40 26.58 20.72 9.85
C ILE A 40 26.38 21.93 8.97
N SER A 41 25.14 22.33 8.67
CA SER A 41 24.85 23.53 7.89
C SER A 41 25.45 24.80 8.50
N THR A 42 25.32 24.96 9.82
CA THR A 42 25.90 26.10 10.55
C THR A 42 27.43 26.09 10.55
N TYR A 43 28.04 24.91 10.74
CA TYR A 43 29.48 24.73 10.69
C TYR A 43 30.06 25.10 9.32
N ILE A 44 29.38 24.67 8.24
CA ILE A 44 29.79 25.00 6.87
C ILE A 44 29.73 26.51 6.61
N THR A 45 28.64 27.14 7.07
CA THR A 45 28.49 28.61 6.94
C THR A 45 29.58 29.34 7.68
N SER A 46 29.98 28.89 8.87
CA SER A 46 31.07 29.48 9.66
C SER A 46 32.44 29.26 9.01
N LEU A 47 32.69 28.10 8.42
CA LEU A 47 33.94 27.79 7.70
C LEU A 47 34.12 28.68 6.46
N SER A 48 33.04 28.92 5.71
CA SER A 48 33.07 29.77 4.52
C SER A 48 33.41 31.24 4.84
N LEU A 49 33.16 31.68 6.08
CA LEU A 49 33.53 33.02 6.56
C LEU A 49 35.01 33.11 6.96
N ILE A 50 35.64 31.99 7.32
CA ILE A 50 37.03 31.96 7.83
C ILE A 50 38.04 31.60 6.71
N SER A 51 37.65 30.71 5.78
CA SER A 51 38.50 30.25 4.70
C SER A 51 38.06 30.94 3.41
N GLY A 52 38.91 31.71 2.79
CA GLY A 52 38.59 32.48 1.56
C GLY A 52 37.97 31.67 0.44
N PRO A 53 37.37 32.31 -0.57
CA PRO A 53 36.48 31.69 -1.55
C PRO A 53 37.09 30.56 -2.40
N ASP A 54 38.42 30.52 -2.52
CA ASP A 54 39.09 29.63 -3.46
C ASP A 54 39.51 28.26 -2.90
N ALA A 55 39.54 28.11 -1.56
CA ALA A 55 40.10 26.89 -0.94
C ALA A 55 39.12 25.71 -0.86
N LEU A 56 37.82 25.88 -1.13
CA LEU A 56 36.78 24.91 -0.80
C LEU A 56 35.71 24.67 -1.88
N LEU A 57 35.94 25.09 -3.13
CA LEU A 57 34.94 25.03 -4.22
C LEU A 57 34.29 23.63 -4.37
N GLY A 58 35.05 22.55 -4.28
CA GLY A 58 34.51 21.18 -4.32
C GLY A 58 33.83 20.74 -3.02
N MET A 59 34.40 21.11 -1.88
CA MET A 59 33.88 20.74 -0.56
C MET A 59 32.60 21.50 -0.22
N GLN A 60 32.49 22.77 -0.58
CA GLN A 60 31.27 23.58 -0.38
C GLN A 60 30.09 23.06 -1.20
N ALA A 61 30.33 22.62 -2.44
CA ALA A 61 29.29 22.00 -3.27
C ALA A 61 28.76 20.72 -2.60
N LEU A 62 29.66 19.85 -2.15
CA LEU A 62 29.29 18.60 -1.49
C LEU A 62 28.50 18.85 -0.19
N LEU A 63 28.93 19.82 0.60
CA LEU A 63 28.34 20.17 1.87
C LEU A 63 26.95 20.82 1.71
N LYS A 64 26.66 21.50 0.60
CA LYS A 64 25.31 22.02 0.29
C LYS A 64 24.27 20.92 0.09
N PHE A 65 24.68 19.71 -0.30
CA PHE A 65 23.77 18.56 -0.45
C PHE A 65 23.54 17.80 0.84
N MET A 66 24.33 18.05 1.90
CA MET A 66 24.18 17.36 3.19
C MET A 66 22.78 17.47 3.81
N PRO A 67 22.14 18.66 3.89
CA PRO A 67 20.78 18.76 4.41
C PRO A 67 19.77 17.90 3.64
N LEU A 68 19.91 17.86 2.30
CA LEU A 68 19.07 17.00 1.45
C LEU A 68 19.29 15.51 1.77
N LEU A 69 20.54 15.07 1.94
CA LEU A 69 20.86 13.69 2.29
C LEU A 69 20.27 13.29 3.66
N PHE A 70 20.34 14.17 4.66
CA PHE A 70 19.69 13.94 5.94
C PHE A 70 18.18 13.87 5.82
N SER A 71 17.56 14.72 5.01
CA SER A 71 16.11 14.68 4.74
C SER A 71 15.73 13.36 4.03
N VAL A 72 16.51 12.92 3.04
CA VAL A 72 16.30 11.63 2.36
C VAL A 72 16.41 10.47 3.35
N ALA A 73 17.44 10.47 4.20
CA ALA A 73 17.64 9.42 5.19
C ALA A 73 16.46 9.38 6.20
N ALA A 74 16.03 10.55 6.70
CA ALA A 74 14.93 10.67 7.64
C ALA A 74 13.60 10.17 7.04
N PHE A 75 13.24 10.61 5.81
CA PHE A 75 12.01 10.15 5.14
C PHE A 75 12.09 8.67 4.77
N THR A 76 13.25 8.18 4.31
CA THR A 76 13.44 6.76 4.00
C THR A 76 13.23 5.90 5.25
N LEU A 77 13.81 6.31 6.37
CA LEU A 77 13.67 5.62 7.64
C LEU A 77 12.21 5.65 8.11
N LEU A 78 11.54 6.78 7.98
CA LEU A 78 10.12 6.93 8.30
C LEU A 78 9.25 5.98 7.46
N TYR A 79 9.45 5.91 6.15
CA TYR A 79 8.65 5.05 5.27
C TYR A 79 8.99 3.56 5.41
N ALA A 80 10.20 3.22 5.82
CA ALA A 80 10.59 1.83 6.05
C ALA A 80 10.12 1.27 7.40
N THR A 81 10.00 2.14 8.43
CA THR A 81 9.80 1.69 9.81
C THR A 81 8.40 1.92 10.37
N VAL A 82 7.74 3.04 9.99
CA VAL A 82 6.44 3.41 10.55
C VAL A 82 5.31 2.48 10.10
N PRO A 83 5.18 2.10 8.83
CA PRO A 83 4.14 1.17 8.42
C PRO A 83 4.36 -0.20 9.04
N ASN A 84 3.27 -0.84 9.50
CA ASN A 84 3.34 -2.24 9.92
C ASN A 84 3.25 -3.20 8.71
N ALA A 85 4.04 -2.93 7.67
CA ALA A 85 4.12 -3.70 6.44
C ALA A 85 5.58 -3.90 6.03
N ARG A 86 5.85 -4.94 5.25
CA ARG A 86 7.21 -5.17 4.71
C ARG A 86 7.42 -4.26 3.48
N VAL A 87 8.02 -3.11 3.71
CA VAL A 87 8.38 -2.17 2.64
C VAL A 87 9.80 -2.46 2.16
N PRO A 88 10.01 -2.75 0.86
CA PRO A 88 11.35 -2.90 0.31
C PRO A 88 12.14 -1.59 0.44
N LEU A 89 13.36 -1.64 0.97
CA LEU A 89 14.21 -0.46 1.19
C LEU A 89 14.40 0.39 -0.07
N ARG A 90 14.45 -0.24 -1.25
CA ARG A 90 14.55 0.47 -2.54
C ARG A 90 13.36 1.39 -2.80
N HIS A 91 12.14 0.95 -2.49
CA HIS A 91 10.93 1.76 -2.66
C HIS A 91 10.84 2.85 -1.59
N ALA A 92 11.21 2.53 -0.34
CA ALA A 92 11.32 3.52 0.73
C ALA A 92 12.34 4.63 0.39
N LEU A 93 13.48 4.27 -0.22
CA LEU A 93 14.50 5.24 -0.66
C LEU A 93 13.98 6.15 -1.78
N LEU A 94 13.29 5.59 -2.78
CA LEU A 94 12.70 6.39 -3.87
C LEU A 94 11.65 7.37 -3.35
N GLY A 95 10.76 6.90 -2.46
CA GLY A 95 9.78 7.78 -1.83
C GLY A 95 10.40 8.78 -0.89
N GLY A 96 11.46 8.41 -0.15
CA GLY A 96 12.23 9.29 0.70
C GLY A 96 12.93 10.41 -0.09
N LEU A 97 13.52 10.07 -1.22
CA LEU A 97 14.12 11.03 -2.15
C LEU A 97 13.07 12.01 -2.70
N PHE A 98 11.95 11.48 -3.17
CA PHE A 98 10.85 12.30 -3.67
C PHE A 98 10.32 13.27 -2.61
N ALA A 99 10.03 12.77 -1.40
CA ALA A 99 9.55 13.58 -0.30
C ALA A 99 10.59 14.64 0.14
N ALA A 100 11.87 14.30 0.17
CA ALA A 100 12.94 15.23 0.51
C ALA A 100 13.06 16.37 -0.52
N ILE A 101 13.02 16.06 -1.81
CA ILE A 101 13.03 17.09 -2.87
C ILE A 101 11.80 17.99 -2.74
N LEU A 102 10.61 17.41 -2.56
CA LEU A 102 9.37 18.17 -2.42
C LEU A 102 9.40 19.06 -1.16
N PHE A 103 10.00 18.55 -0.08
CA PHE A 103 10.15 19.30 1.17
C PHE A 103 11.13 20.48 1.02
N GLU A 104 12.24 20.30 0.29
CA GLU A 104 13.19 21.40 -0.01
C GLU A 104 12.52 22.49 -0.88
N VAL A 105 11.78 22.07 -1.91
CA VAL A 105 11.01 22.99 -2.76
C VAL A 105 9.95 23.73 -1.93
N ALA A 106 9.22 23.02 -1.06
CA ALA A 106 8.20 23.60 -0.19
C ALA A 106 8.82 24.64 0.77
N LYS A 107 9.98 24.36 1.38
CA LYS A 107 10.72 25.33 2.22
C LYS A 107 11.06 26.61 1.45
N MET A 108 11.54 26.47 0.23
CA MET A 108 11.90 27.61 -0.60
C MET A 108 10.67 28.46 -0.96
N LEU A 109 9.60 27.79 -1.41
CA LEU A 109 8.34 28.46 -1.77
C LEU A 109 7.67 29.12 -0.56
N PHE A 110 7.66 28.45 0.58
CA PHE A 110 7.10 28.98 1.81
C PHE A 110 7.88 30.20 2.31
N GLY A 111 9.22 30.15 2.26
CA GLY A 111 10.07 31.29 2.58
C GLY A 111 9.85 32.47 1.64
N LEU A 112 9.67 32.21 0.34
CA LEU A 112 9.31 33.24 -0.64
C LEU A 112 7.93 33.83 -0.36
N TYR A 113 6.95 33.00 -0.05
CA TYR A 113 5.59 33.44 0.31
C TYR A 113 5.61 34.39 1.50
N VAL A 114 6.30 34.04 2.59
CA VAL A 114 6.39 34.89 3.79
C VAL A 114 7.07 36.23 3.48
N ARG A 115 8.04 36.25 2.57
CA ARG A 115 8.75 37.49 2.16
C ARG A 115 7.92 38.39 1.25
N LEU A 116 7.17 37.80 0.29
CA LEU A 116 6.38 38.55 -0.68
C LEU A 116 5.05 39.07 -0.14
N PHE A 117 4.51 38.42 0.89
CA PHE A 117 3.21 38.78 1.47
C PHE A 117 3.31 39.22 2.93
N PRO A 118 3.92 40.38 3.23
CA PRO A 118 4.04 40.88 4.57
C PRO A 118 2.70 41.36 5.19
N GLY A 119 1.62 41.35 4.40
CA GLY A 119 0.30 41.83 4.83
C GLY A 119 -0.25 41.13 6.08
N TYR A 120 0.06 39.87 6.30
CA TYR A 120 -0.31 39.15 7.52
C TYR A 120 0.42 39.71 8.75
N GLN A 121 1.70 40.09 8.60
CA GLN A 121 2.48 40.70 9.69
C GLN A 121 2.02 42.11 9.99
N LEU A 122 1.58 42.86 8.96
CA LEU A 122 1.05 44.25 9.14
C LEU A 122 -0.29 44.26 9.87
N ILE A 123 -1.16 43.26 9.65
CA ILE A 123 -2.49 43.22 10.28
C ILE A 123 -2.43 42.55 11.67
N TYR A 124 -1.73 41.44 11.80
CA TYR A 124 -1.72 40.60 13.01
C TYR A 124 -0.44 40.72 13.85
N GLY A 125 0.56 41.46 13.38
CA GLY A 125 1.84 41.63 14.09
C GLY A 125 2.49 40.29 14.41
N ALA A 126 2.92 40.11 15.66
CA ALA A 126 3.54 38.86 16.13
C ALA A 126 2.59 37.65 16.09
N PHE A 127 1.26 37.82 16.16
CA PHE A 127 0.28 36.76 16.09
C PHE A 127 0.20 36.10 14.72
N ALA A 128 0.68 36.74 13.64
CA ALA A 128 0.76 36.16 12.31
C ALA A 128 1.62 34.86 12.27
N THR A 129 2.55 34.73 13.21
CA THR A 129 3.41 33.54 13.29
C THR A 129 2.62 32.25 13.53
N VAL A 130 1.53 32.28 14.29
CA VAL A 130 0.74 31.11 14.64
C VAL A 130 0.07 30.50 13.41
N PRO A 131 -0.73 31.22 12.59
CA PRO A 131 -1.34 30.65 11.40
C PRO A 131 -0.31 30.23 10.35
N LEU A 132 0.79 30.95 10.20
CA LEU A 132 1.89 30.56 9.30
C LEU A 132 2.56 29.26 9.74
N PHE A 133 2.78 29.09 11.04
CA PHE A 133 3.32 27.85 11.60
C PHE A 133 2.37 26.65 11.39
N LEU A 134 1.08 26.86 11.61
CA LEU A 134 0.06 25.82 11.35
C LEU A 134 0.01 25.45 9.86
N LEU A 135 0.07 26.44 8.98
CA LEU A 135 0.14 26.19 7.54
C LEU A 135 1.39 25.39 7.16
N TRP A 136 2.53 25.70 7.77
CA TRP A 136 3.77 24.96 7.55
C TRP A 136 3.68 23.51 8.02
N ILE A 137 3.11 23.26 9.22
CA ILE A 137 2.88 21.91 9.71
C ILE A 137 1.95 21.13 8.77
N TYR A 138 0.85 21.76 8.34
CA TYR A 138 -0.09 21.13 7.41
C TYR A 138 0.58 20.75 6.09
N LEU A 139 1.34 21.68 5.49
CA LEU A 139 2.07 21.42 4.24
C LEU A 139 3.11 20.30 4.40
N SER A 140 3.87 20.32 5.48
CA SER A 140 4.84 19.28 5.80
C SER A 140 4.18 17.90 5.91
N TRP A 141 3.01 17.85 6.57
CA TRP A 141 2.24 16.60 6.70
C TRP A 141 1.71 16.09 5.37
N LEU A 142 1.24 16.97 4.48
CA LEU A 142 0.83 16.61 3.13
C LEU A 142 1.99 15.98 2.34
N ILE A 143 3.18 16.54 2.42
CA ILE A 143 4.38 16.01 1.75
C ILE A 143 4.71 14.61 2.27
N VAL A 144 4.67 14.41 3.58
CA VAL A 144 4.89 13.10 4.20
C VAL A 144 3.88 12.07 3.70
N LEU A 145 2.60 12.41 3.65
CA LEU A 145 1.56 11.50 3.21
C LEU A 145 1.65 11.20 1.70
N LEU A 146 1.97 12.21 0.89
CA LEU A 146 2.15 12.02 -0.55
C LEU A 146 3.33 11.07 -0.85
N GLY A 147 4.44 11.22 -0.13
CA GLY A 147 5.57 10.30 -0.22
C GLY A 147 5.21 8.88 0.23
N ALA A 148 4.41 8.74 1.28
CA ALA A 148 3.91 7.47 1.76
C ALA A 148 3.04 6.76 0.70
N GLU A 149 2.14 7.49 0.05
CA GLU A 149 1.28 6.99 -1.03
C GLU A 149 2.12 6.56 -2.24
N LEU A 150 3.15 7.32 -2.59
CA LEU A 150 4.09 6.94 -3.65
C LEU A 150 4.82 5.63 -3.32
N VAL A 151 5.33 5.49 -2.09
CA VAL A 151 6.00 4.25 -1.65
C VAL A 151 5.05 3.07 -1.69
N TYR A 152 3.81 3.26 -1.24
CA TYR A 152 2.77 2.25 -1.30
C TYR A 152 2.51 1.83 -2.76
N GLY A 153 2.29 2.78 -3.66
CA GLY A 153 2.06 2.51 -5.09
C GLY A 153 3.23 1.79 -5.76
N LEU A 154 4.49 2.14 -5.41
CA LEU A 154 5.68 1.46 -5.91
C LEU A 154 5.85 0.05 -5.31
N SER A 155 5.39 -0.15 -4.09
CA SER A 155 5.50 -1.43 -3.37
C SER A 155 4.43 -2.43 -3.78
N GLN A 156 3.34 -1.95 -4.38
CA GLN A 156 2.33 -2.84 -4.94
C GLN A 156 2.89 -3.57 -6.15
N PRO A 157 2.75 -4.90 -6.22
CA PRO A 157 3.11 -5.63 -7.42
C PRO A 157 2.31 -5.05 -8.59
N ARG A 158 3.02 -4.72 -9.68
CA ARG A 158 2.40 -4.12 -10.88
C ARG A 158 1.38 -5.06 -11.50
N HIS A 159 0.13 -4.99 -11.04
CA HIS A 159 -1.02 -5.70 -11.62
C HIS A 159 -1.48 -5.12 -12.97
N TRP A 160 -0.87 -4.03 -13.45
CA TRP A 160 -1.26 -3.28 -14.66
C TRP A 160 -1.12 -4.06 -15.98
N ARG A 161 -0.58 -5.28 -15.96
CA ARG A 161 -0.35 -6.07 -17.19
C ARG A 161 -1.07 -7.43 -17.24
N ARG A 162 -1.85 -7.81 -16.22
CA ARG A 162 -2.75 -8.95 -16.31
C ARG A 162 -4.16 -8.46 -16.08
N GLU A 163 -5.06 -8.87 -16.95
CA GLU A 163 -6.49 -8.65 -16.78
C GLU A 163 -6.89 -9.06 -15.37
N PRO A 164 -7.68 -8.24 -14.67
CA PRO A 164 -8.12 -8.57 -13.32
C PRO A 164 -8.90 -9.88 -13.38
N ILE A 165 -8.39 -10.91 -12.71
CA ILE A 165 -9.08 -12.19 -12.63
C ILE A 165 -10.37 -11.99 -11.83
N PRO A 166 -11.53 -12.38 -12.36
CA PRO A 166 -12.78 -12.26 -11.65
C PRO A 166 -12.72 -12.92 -10.26
N LYS A 167 -13.27 -12.28 -9.25
CA LYS A 167 -13.21 -12.75 -7.85
C LYS A 167 -13.81 -14.16 -7.69
N GLY A 168 -14.81 -14.51 -8.49
CA GLY A 168 -15.36 -15.87 -8.51
C GLY A 168 -14.33 -16.94 -8.92
N LEU A 169 -13.41 -16.62 -9.86
CA LEU A 169 -12.31 -17.53 -10.21
C LEU A 169 -11.26 -17.61 -9.10
N ILE A 170 -10.96 -16.48 -8.45
CA ILE A 170 -10.04 -16.42 -7.31
C ILE A 170 -10.55 -17.32 -6.17
N LEU A 171 -11.85 -17.29 -5.90
CA LEU A 171 -12.50 -18.16 -4.91
C LEU A 171 -12.23 -19.64 -5.18
N LEU A 172 -12.38 -20.09 -6.44
CA LEU A 172 -12.12 -21.46 -6.83
C LEU A 172 -10.63 -21.84 -6.70
N VAL A 173 -9.73 -20.93 -7.07
CA VAL A 173 -8.28 -21.12 -6.88
C VAL A 173 -7.94 -21.30 -5.40
N VAL A 174 -8.50 -20.46 -4.53
CA VAL A 174 -8.26 -20.54 -3.08
C VAL A 174 -8.79 -21.86 -2.52
N LEU A 175 -10.01 -22.25 -2.87
CA LEU A 175 -10.59 -23.52 -2.43
C LEU A 175 -9.75 -24.72 -2.88
N ARG A 176 -9.23 -24.69 -4.11
CA ARG A 176 -8.34 -25.75 -4.60
C ARG A 176 -7.03 -25.81 -3.82
N LEU A 177 -6.43 -24.65 -3.51
CA LEU A 177 -5.20 -24.62 -2.71
C LEU A 177 -5.46 -25.12 -1.29
N LEU A 178 -6.60 -24.76 -0.68
CA LEU A 178 -7.01 -25.29 0.62
C LEU A 178 -7.18 -26.82 0.56
N LEU A 179 -7.85 -27.34 -0.48
CA LEU A 179 -8.02 -28.80 -0.65
C LEU A 179 -6.69 -29.52 -0.81
N LYS A 180 -5.76 -28.99 -1.62
CA LYS A 180 -4.42 -29.57 -1.79
C LYS A 180 -3.61 -29.55 -0.49
N ARG A 181 -3.75 -28.50 0.33
CA ARG A 181 -3.08 -28.41 1.62
C ARG A 181 -3.69 -29.36 2.64
N GLN A 182 -5.00 -29.48 2.68
CA GLN A 182 -5.69 -30.43 3.53
C GLN A 182 -5.26 -31.87 3.26
N GLN A 183 -5.11 -32.26 1.99
CA GLN A 183 -4.62 -33.60 1.59
C GLN A 183 -3.21 -33.90 2.12
N LYS A 184 -2.41 -32.83 2.38
CA LYS A 184 -1.06 -32.93 2.96
C LYS A 184 -1.02 -32.73 4.47
N GLY A 185 -2.15 -32.47 5.13
CA GLY A 185 -2.21 -32.11 6.53
C GLY A 185 -1.57 -30.75 6.85
N GLU A 186 -1.47 -29.87 5.85
CA GLU A 186 -0.83 -28.55 5.97
C GLU A 186 -1.86 -27.43 6.03
N VAL A 187 -1.51 -26.32 6.67
CA VAL A 187 -2.31 -25.08 6.67
C VAL A 187 -1.96 -24.21 5.46
N LEU A 188 -2.92 -23.46 4.96
CA LEU A 188 -2.71 -22.51 3.88
C LEU A 188 -2.41 -21.12 4.44
N HIS A 189 -1.30 -20.52 4.02
CA HIS A 189 -0.95 -19.15 4.33
C HIS A 189 -1.02 -18.27 3.08
N TYR A 190 -1.17 -16.96 3.26
CA TYR A 190 -1.13 -16.00 2.14
C TYR A 190 0.13 -16.12 1.28
N GLY A 191 1.29 -16.37 1.90
CA GLY A 191 2.55 -16.57 1.18
C GLY A 191 2.58 -17.82 0.28
N ASP A 192 1.74 -18.82 0.55
CA ASP A 192 1.66 -20.03 -0.29
C ASP A 192 0.95 -19.74 -1.61
N MET A 193 -0.03 -18.86 -1.58
CA MET A 193 -0.72 -18.35 -2.77
C MET A 193 0.27 -17.67 -3.73
N GLN A 194 1.15 -16.82 -3.18
CA GLN A 194 2.20 -16.15 -3.95
C GLN A 194 3.21 -17.15 -4.54
N ARG A 195 3.61 -18.17 -3.74
CA ARG A 195 4.50 -19.25 -4.21
C ARG A 195 3.86 -20.11 -5.30
N ALA A 196 2.55 -20.28 -5.26
CA ALA A 196 1.80 -20.97 -6.31
C ALA A 196 1.61 -20.12 -7.59
N GLY A 197 2.21 -18.92 -7.65
CA GLY A 197 2.16 -18.03 -8.82
C GLY A 197 0.95 -17.09 -8.84
N TRP A 198 0.08 -17.14 -7.82
CA TRP A 198 -1.09 -16.28 -7.70
C TRP A 198 -0.76 -15.01 -6.93
N ARG A 199 -0.73 -13.90 -7.64
CA ARG A 199 -0.46 -12.58 -7.03
C ARG A 199 -1.76 -11.88 -6.74
N LEU A 200 -2.37 -12.23 -5.63
CA LEU A 200 -3.58 -11.60 -5.13
C LEU A 200 -3.22 -10.49 -4.14
N PRO A 201 -3.85 -9.29 -4.22
CA PRO A 201 -3.73 -8.28 -3.17
C PRO A 201 -4.21 -8.83 -1.82
N GLU A 202 -3.59 -8.39 -0.72
CA GLU A 202 -3.91 -8.89 0.62
C GLU A 202 -5.36 -8.56 1.04
N ASP A 203 -5.89 -7.44 0.55
CA ASP A 203 -7.28 -7.04 0.76
C ASP A 203 -8.28 -7.96 0.05
N GLU A 204 -7.99 -8.38 -1.18
CA GLU A 204 -8.83 -9.35 -1.91
C GLU A 204 -8.74 -10.74 -1.29
N TRP A 205 -7.54 -11.19 -0.93
CA TRP A 205 -7.35 -12.42 -0.15
C TRP A 205 -8.21 -12.42 1.10
N SER A 206 -8.15 -11.33 1.87
CA SER A 206 -8.90 -11.21 3.10
C SER A 206 -10.41 -11.25 2.88
N GLN A 207 -10.91 -10.59 1.81
CA GLN A 207 -12.34 -10.63 1.45
C GLN A 207 -12.79 -12.06 1.12
N VAL A 208 -11.97 -12.80 0.35
CA VAL A 208 -12.26 -14.21 0.02
C VAL A 208 -12.25 -15.08 1.27
N MET A 209 -11.26 -14.92 2.15
CA MET A 209 -11.17 -15.72 3.36
C MET A 209 -12.26 -15.37 4.38
N ASP A 210 -12.65 -14.10 4.52
CA ASP A 210 -13.76 -13.67 5.36
C ASP A 210 -15.11 -14.25 4.85
N PHE A 211 -15.27 -14.38 3.53
CA PHE A 211 -16.42 -15.07 2.94
C PHE A 211 -16.39 -16.57 3.25
N LEU A 212 -15.28 -17.25 3.01
CA LEU A 212 -15.14 -18.69 3.29
C LEU A 212 -15.31 -19.04 4.77
N GLU A 213 -14.88 -18.16 5.69
CA GLU A 213 -15.09 -18.32 7.13
C GLU A 213 -16.57 -18.18 7.49
N ARG A 214 -17.27 -17.21 6.92
CA ARG A 214 -18.70 -16.96 7.14
C ARG A 214 -19.58 -18.12 6.66
N GLU A 215 -19.24 -18.70 5.50
CA GLU A 215 -19.94 -19.86 4.93
C GLU A 215 -19.47 -21.20 5.55
N HIS A 216 -18.63 -21.15 6.61
CA HIS A 216 -18.08 -22.31 7.28
C HIS A 216 -17.34 -23.29 6.33
N LEU A 217 -16.77 -22.78 5.25
CA LEU A 217 -15.95 -23.55 4.30
C LEU A 217 -14.49 -23.60 4.75
N ALA A 218 -13.98 -22.52 5.35
CA ALA A 218 -12.61 -22.46 5.88
C ALA A 218 -12.60 -21.92 7.32
N CYS A 219 -11.64 -22.39 8.12
CA CYS A 219 -11.44 -21.98 9.50
C CYS A 219 -9.99 -21.60 9.76
N LYS A 220 -9.77 -20.72 10.73
CA LYS A 220 -8.43 -20.36 11.20
C LYS A 220 -7.84 -21.48 12.05
N ALA A 221 -6.63 -21.92 11.72
CA ALA A 221 -5.88 -22.88 12.53
C ALA A 221 -5.24 -22.21 13.75
N SER A 222 -5.05 -22.95 14.85
CA SER A 222 -4.48 -22.45 16.10
C SER A 222 -3.05 -21.88 15.95
N GLY A 223 -2.28 -22.35 14.95
CA GLY A 223 -0.94 -21.88 14.63
C GLY A 223 -0.88 -20.76 13.60
N GLY A 224 -2.02 -20.16 13.24
CA GLY A 224 -2.15 -19.26 12.10
C GLY A 224 -2.30 -20.01 10.78
N GLY A 225 -2.85 -19.34 9.77
CA GLY A 225 -3.21 -19.95 8.49
C GLY A 225 -4.63 -20.50 8.48
N TRP A 226 -4.99 -21.16 7.37
CA TRP A 226 -6.37 -21.56 7.07
C TRP A 226 -6.43 -23.03 6.69
N VAL A 227 -7.52 -23.68 7.09
CA VAL A 227 -7.85 -25.09 6.76
C VAL A 227 -9.30 -25.17 6.29
N LEU A 228 -9.61 -26.20 5.48
CA LEU A 228 -10.99 -26.50 5.14
C LEU A 228 -11.71 -27.11 6.34
N CYS A 229 -12.91 -26.62 6.63
CA CYS A 229 -13.76 -27.08 7.73
C CYS A 229 -14.96 -27.90 7.23
N ARG A 230 -15.22 -27.91 5.93
CA ARG A 230 -16.30 -28.64 5.28
C ARG A 230 -15.76 -29.54 4.20
N ASP A 231 -16.40 -30.70 4.04
CA ASP A 231 -16.10 -31.59 2.92
C ASP A 231 -16.64 -30.99 1.60
N LEU A 232 -15.72 -30.68 0.68
CA LEU A 232 -16.08 -30.12 -0.62
C LEU A 232 -16.76 -31.14 -1.54
N HIS A 233 -16.70 -32.44 -1.26
CA HIS A 233 -17.43 -33.45 -2.01
C HIS A 233 -18.96 -33.37 -1.78
N ALA A 234 -19.36 -32.87 -0.62
CA ALA A 234 -20.76 -32.65 -0.26
C ALA A 234 -21.29 -31.24 -0.60
N PHE A 235 -20.45 -30.38 -1.21
CA PHE A 235 -20.78 -28.98 -1.50
C PHE A 235 -20.63 -28.70 -2.99
N SER A 236 -21.74 -28.41 -3.67
CA SER A 236 -21.74 -28.20 -5.12
C SER A 236 -21.25 -26.79 -5.50
N LEU A 237 -20.74 -26.68 -6.74
CA LEU A 237 -20.38 -25.38 -7.32
C LEU A 237 -21.61 -24.44 -7.38
N HIS A 238 -22.80 -24.98 -7.66
CA HIS A 238 -24.04 -24.21 -7.70
C HIS A 238 -24.32 -23.55 -6.34
N GLN A 239 -24.26 -24.32 -5.24
CA GLN A 239 -24.41 -23.80 -3.89
C GLN A 239 -23.38 -22.73 -3.55
N LEU A 240 -22.12 -22.91 -3.97
CA LEU A 240 -21.07 -21.91 -3.79
C LEU A 240 -21.41 -20.61 -4.49
N LEU A 241 -21.94 -20.69 -5.70
CA LEU A 241 -22.28 -19.53 -6.52
C LEU A 241 -23.51 -18.77 -6.00
N GLU A 242 -24.51 -19.50 -5.47
CA GLU A 242 -25.69 -18.89 -4.83
C GLU A 242 -25.32 -18.11 -3.57
N CYS A 243 -24.41 -18.64 -2.75
CA CYS A 243 -23.94 -17.95 -1.53
C CYS A 243 -22.91 -16.85 -1.82
N SER A 244 -22.28 -16.88 -3.00
CA SER A 244 -21.19 -15.96 -3.34
C SER A 244 -21.68 -14.52 -3.54
N PRO A 245 -21.08 -13.52 -2.90
CA PRO A 245 -21.38 -12.12 -3.17
C PRO A 245 -20.84 -11.64 -4.53
N TRP A 246 -20.04 -12.46 -5.21
CA TRP A 246 -19.46 -12.13 -6.50
C TRP A 246 -20.23 -12.82 -7.62
N PRO A 247 -20.64 -12.05 -8.64
CA PRO A 247 -21.37 -12.62 -9.76
C PRO A 247 -20.48 -13.60 -10.55
N LEU A 248 -21.13 -14.53 -11.26
CA LEU A 248 -20.46 -15.35 -12.24
C LEU A 248 -19.73 -14.46 -13.25
N PRO A 249 -18.46 -14.78 -13.56
CA PRO A 249 -17.73 -14.02 -14.58
C PRO A 249 -18.40 -14.19 -15.95
N SER A 250 -18.58 -13.07 -16.66
CA SER A 250 -19.00 -13.12 -18.07
C SER A 250 -17.90 -13.75 -18.93
N LEU A 251 -18.26 -14.34 -20.06
CA LEU A 251 -17.29 -14.95 -20.99
C LEU A 251 -16.20 -13.98 -21.43
N SER A 252 -16.54 -12.68 -21.57
CA SER A 252 -15.58 -11.62 -21.92
C SER A 252 -14.56 -11.31 -20.82
N GLN A 253 -14.86 -11.65 -19.57
CA GLN A 253 -13.98 -11.43 -18.41
C GLN A 253 -13.10 -12.65 -18.09
N LEU A 254 -13.33 -13.76 -18.79
CA LEU A 254 -12.55 -14.97 -18.60
C LEU A 254 -11.19 -14.84 -19.27
N PRO A 255 -10.08 -15.14 -18.58
CA PRO A 255 -8.77 -15.17 -19.21
C PRO A 255 -8.74 -16.23 -20.32
N ALA A 256 -8.08 -15.93 -21.43
CA ALA A 256 -8.00 -16.84 -22.57
C ALA A 256 -7.40 -18.21 -22.20
N GLN A 257 -6.42 -18.22 -21.29
CA GLN A 257 -5.77 -19.40 -20.76
C GLN A 257 -5.52 -19.25 -19.26
N LEU A 258 -5.87 -20.27 -18.51
CA LEU A 258 -5.56 -20.41 -17.10
C LEU A 258 -4.98 -21.82 -16.91
N ASP A 259 -3.79 -21.91 -16.33
CA ASP A 259 -3.10 -23.18 -16.10
C ASP A 259 -3.68 -23.92 -14.86
N GLU A 260 -4.99 -24.21 -14.95
CA GLU A 260 -5.74 -24.89 -13.90
C GLU A 260 -6.60 -26.01 -14.50
N PRO A 261 -6.51 -27.26 -14.00
CA PRO A 261 -7.21 -28.44 -14.59
C PRO A 261 -8.73 -28.31 -14.64
N TRP A 262 -9.32 -27.54 -13.73
CA TRP A 262 -10.78 -27.34 -13.66
C TRP A 262 -11.27 -26.25 -14.62
N TYR A 263 -10.36 -25.40 -15.12
CA TYR A 263 -10.73 -24.25 -15.91
C TYR A 263 -11.41 -24.55 -17.24
N PRO A 264 -10.95 -25.54 -18.05
CA PRO A 264 -11.63 -25.90 -19.30
C PRO A 264 -13.08 -26.34 -19.07
N ALA A 265 -13.30 -27.16 -18.03
CA ALA A 265 -14.64 -27.65 -17.71
C ALA A 265 -15.58 -26.53 -17.26
N LEU A 266 -15.06 -25.62 -16.42
CA LEU A 266 -15.81 -24.42 -15.99
C LEU A 266 -16.17 -23.53 -17.18
N ARG A 267 -15.21 -23.27 -18.07
CA ARG A 267 -15.42 -22.44 -19.25
C ARG A 267 -16.52 -23.03 -20.17
N THR A 268 -16.47 -24.33 -20.48
CA THR A 268 -17.50 -25.01 -21.26
C THR A 268 -18.88 -24.94 -20.57
N GLY A 269 -18.92 -25.07 -19.23
CA GLY A 269 -20.16 -24.92 -18.46
C GLY A 269 -20.73 -23.50 -18.54
N LEU A 270 -19.88 -22.47 -18.47
CA LEU A 270 -20.29 -21.06 -18.59
C LEU A 270 -20.73 -20.71 -20.02
N GLU A 271 -20.11 -21.29 -21.05
CA GLU A 271 -20.52 -21.15 -22.46
C GLU A 271 -21.93 -21.68 -22.66
N LYS A 272 -22.22 -22.90 -22.18
CA LYS A 272 -23.57 -23.48 -22.23
C LYS A 272 -24.59 -22.66 -21.45
N LEU A 273 -24.24 -22.23 -20.23
CA LEU A 273 -25.14 -21.40 -19.44
C LEU A 273 -25.49 -20.09 -20.15
N HIS A 274 -24.51 -19.50 -20.82
CA HIS A 274 -24.73 -18.25 -21.58
C HIS A 274 -25.66 -18.48 -22.80
N GLU A 275 -25.49 -19.59 -23.51
CA GLU A 275 -26.38 -19.97 -24.61
C GLU A 275 -27.82 -20.20 -24.12
N GLU A 276 -28.00 -20.89 -23.00
CA GLU A 276 -29.31 -21.13 -22.39
C GLU A 276 -29.95 -19.80 -21.90
N GLN A 277 -29.16 -18.93 -21.30
CA GLN A 277 -29.65 -17.60 -20.91
C GLN A 277 -30.08 -16.75 -22.09
N LEU A 278 -29.31 -16.77 -23.18
CA LEU A 278 -29.72 -16.08 -24.43
C LEU A 278 -30.99 -16.69 -25.02
N ALA A 279 -31.14 -18.00 -24.99
CA ALA A 279 -32.35 -18.67 -25.50
C ALA A 279 -33.60 -18.33 -24.68
N LEU A 280 -33.44 -18.20 -23.34
CA LEU A 280 -34.55 -17.92 -22.42
C LEU A 280 -34.89 -16.44 -22.31
N PHE A 281 -33.89 -15.57 -22.31
CA PHE A 281 -34.03 -14.14 -21.99
C PHE A 281 -33.53 -13.21 -23.09
N GLY A 282 -33.25 -13.73 -24.30
CA GLY A 282 -32.73 -12.95 -25.41
C GLY A 282 -33.73 -12.01 -26.07
N GLU A 283 -35.00 -12.03 -25.66
CA GLU A 283 -36.02 -11.13 -26.16
C GLU A 283 -35.85 -9.68 -25.66
N SER A 284 -36.43 -8.72 -26.36
CA SER A 284 -36.28 -7.32 -26.00
C SER A 284 -36.91 -7.01 -24.64
N LEU A 285 -36.31 -6.08 -23.90
CA LEU A 285 -36.91 -5.59 -22.65
C LEU A 285 -38.34 -5.12 -22.79
N ALA A 286 -38.70 -4.55 -23.95
CA ALA A 286 -40.07 -4.13 -24.23
C ALA A 286 -41.05 -5.32 -24.22
N HIS A 287 -40.60 -6.49 -24.66
CA HIS A 287 -41.41 -7.72 -24.62
C HIS A 287 -41.69 -8.21 -23.19
N TRP A 288 -40.70 -8.06 -22.30
CA TRP A 288 -40.81 -8.48 -20.90
C TRP A 288 -41.54 -7.49 -20.00
N LEU A 289 -41.65 -6.22 -20.41
CA LEU A 289 -42.25 -5.15 -19.61
C LEU A 289 -43.70 -4.80 -20.06
N HIS A 290 -44.18 -5.40 -21.12
CA HIS A 290 -45.56 -5.35 -21.58
C HIS A 290 -46.33 -6.59 -21.17
#